data_d6270fbac990b458f4b4ec89a433d016
#
_entry.id   d6270fbac990b458f4b4ec89a433d016
#
_cell.length_a   1.000
_cell.length_b   1.000
_cell.length_c   1.000
_cell.angle_alpha   90.00
_cell.angle_beta   90.00
_cell.angle_gamma   90.00
#
_symmetry.space_group_name_H-M   'P 1'
#
loop_
_entity.id
_entity.type
_entity.pdbx_description
1 polymer ?
#
loop_
_entity_poly.entity_id
_entity_poly.type
_entity_poly.pdbx_seq_one_letter_code
_entity_poly.pdbx_strand_id
1 'polypeptide(L)'
;MSSTILGTIGQTPLISLARLNRPEEAQVLFKYERYNPGGSIKDRAALYLVETAEQRGWLKPGGTLIESSSGNFGISLAMIGAAKGYRVLILVDPKTTEANLALIQGFGAEVIVVTEQDDSGSYHKTRIALANKLAREIEGAYRPDQCFNRLNQEAHYRSTAREILEQCPGELSAFVAAVSTGGQLGGISRFLKTYAPQAQICGVDAVGSTIFGGQANAYRTPGVGLSWTPLNLTLSNLDYAYKISDEHAFVAARAFARHEGILMGPSSGACALVALKLAQQWGPERRIVSMVSDGGDRYIGTLFNDEWMRSQGFSTTASLEDVREIARELKPWSESPGECANEQMGLTETLDVPQATLLANAELHVHDMIRARRSPAAAFLD
;
A
#
# COMPACT_ATOMS: atom_id res chain seq x y z
N MET A 1 20.04 -10.66 15.42
CA MET A 1 20.04 -11.07 14.00
C MET A 1 18.76 -11.83 13.72
N SER A 2 18.07 -11.49 12.67
CA SER A 2 16.90 -12.27 12.23
C SER A 2 17.36 -13.65 11.79
N SER A 3 16.77 -14.71 12.34
CA SER A 3 17.10 -16.10 11.99
C SER A 3 16.18 -16.68 10.90
N THR A 4 15.15 -15.95 10.49
CA THR A 4 14.16 -16.42 9.52
C THR A 4 13.86 -15.36 8.46
N ILE A 5 13.23 -15.78 7.33
CA ILE A 5 12.81 -14.90 6.26
C ILE A 5 11.85 -13.78 6.74
N LEU A 6 11.01 -14.06 7.75
CA LEU A 6 10.04 -13.09 8.28
C LEU A 6 10.73 -11.90 8.96
N GLY A 7 11.89 -12.09 9.53
CA GLY A 7 12.65 -11.00 10.13
C GLY A 7 13.37 -10.10 9.12
N THR A 8 13.26 -10.36 7.82
CA THR A 8 13.71 -9.45 6.76
C THR A 8 12.61 -8.52 6.27
N ILE A 9 11.38 -8.67 6.80
CA ILE A 9 10.26 -7.78 6.50
C ILE A 9 10.49 -6.42 7.16
N GLY A 10 10.39 -5.36 6.40
CA GLY A 10 10.65 -4.01 6.87
C GLY A 10 12.09 -3.57 6.65
N GLN A 11 12.47 -2.45 7.28
CA GLN A 11 13.77 -1.79 7.10
C GLN A 11 14.18 -1.63 5.62
N THR A 12 13.18 -1.42 4.76
CA THR A 12 13.38 -1.22 3.33
C THR A 12 14.09 0.12 3.07
N PRO A 13 14.90 0.24 2.00
CA PRO A 13 15.64 1.46 1.75
C PRO A 13 14.72 2.61 1.32
N LEU A 14 15.17 3.83 1.60
CA LEU A 14 14.69 5.06 1.00
C LEU A 14 15.68 5.47 -0.10
N ILE A 15 15.24 5.51 -1.37
CA ILE A 15 16.08 5.76 -2.54
C ILE A 15 15.73 7.07 -3.21
N SER A 16 16.72 7.79 -3.77
CA SER A 16 16.53 8.98 -4.57
C SER A 16 16.45 8.65 -6.07
N LEU A 17 15.91 9.59 -6.84
CA LEU A 17 15.92 9.51 -8.30
C LEU A 17 17.25 10.03 -8.86
N ALA A 18 17.72 9.40 -9.95
CA ALA A 18 18.99 9.76 -10.59
C ALA A 18 18.80 10.76 -11.74
N ARG A 19 17.66 10.76 -12.43
CA ARG A 19 17.49 11.50 -13.70
C ARG A 19 16.19 12.30 -13.78
N LEU A 20 15.08 11.81 -13.22
CA LEU A 20 13.77 12.45 -13.31
C LEU A 20 13.63 13.66 -12.39
N ASN A 21 14.39 13.70 -11.31
CA ASN A 21 14.41 14.81 -10.36
C ASN A 21 15.55 15.78 -10.71
N ARG A 22 15.23 17.03 -10.97
CA ARG A 22 16.21 18.06 -11.30
C ARG A 22 16.81 18.69 -10.04
N PRO A 23 18.06 19.16 -10.09
CA PRO A 23 18.73 19.72 -8.90
C PRO A 23 18.05 20.94 -8.28
N GLU A 24 17.33 21.73 -9.09
CA GLU A 24 16.59 22.93 -8.67
C GLU A 24 15.22 22.62 -8.05
N GLU A 25 14.78 21.37 -8.10
CA GLU A 25 13.47 20.91 -7.63
C GLU A 25 13.56 20.25 -6.26
N ALA A 26 12.40 20.10 -5.60
CA ALA A 26 12.33 19.32 -4.36
C ALA A 26 12.81 17.89 -4.58
N GLN A 27 13.53 17.35 -3.62
CA GLN A 27 14.06 16.00 -3.71
C GLN A 27 12.95 14.96 -3.54
N VAL A 28 12.76 14.10 -4.54
CA VAL A 28 11.86 12.95 -4.49
C VAL A 28 12.60 11.72 -4.01
N LEU A 29 12.06 11.09 -2.99
CA LEU A 29 12.57 9.87 -2.37
C LEU A 29 11.50 8.79 -2.41
N PHE A 30 11.91 7.55 -2.71
CA PHE A 30 11.01 6.41 -2.74
C PHE A 30 11.32 5.41 -1.63
N LYS A 31 10.34 5.14 -0.78
CA LYS A 31 10.37 4.01 0.15
C LYS A 31 10.15 2.72 -0.65
N TYR A 32 11.22 1.91 -0.80
CA TYR A 32 11.29 0.83 -1.78
C TYR A 32 10.78 -0.49 -1.19
N GLU A 33 9.47 -0.63 -1.04
CA GLU A 33 8.79 -1.75 -0.37
C GLU A 33 8.86 -3.09 -1.14
N ARG A 34 9.29 -3.06 -2.40
CA ARG A 34 9.60 -4.28 -3.15
C ARG A 34 10.66 -5.16 -2.46
N TYR A 35 11.52 -4.59 -1.64
CA TYR A 35 12.57 -5.33 -0.93
C TYR A 35 12.07 -6.18 0.23
N ASN A 36 10.81 -6.09 0.59
CA ASN A 36 10.22 -7.11 1.45
C ASN A 36 10.28 -8.48 0.76
N PRO A 37 10.45 -9.59 1.49
CA PRO A 37 10.70 -10.92 0.91
C PRO A 37 9.55 -11.44 0.04
N GLY A 38 8.30 -11.08 0.31
CA GLY A 38 7.14 -11.34 -0.56
C GLY A 38 7.00 -10.33 -1.71
N GLY A 39 7.92 -9.36 -1.82
CA GLY A 39 8.03 -8.40 -2.92
C GLY A 39 7.05 -7.24 -2.85
N SER A 40 6.44 -6.95 -1.70
CA SER A 40 5.53 -5.81 -1.55
C SER A 40 5.38 -5.32 -0.11
N ILE A 41 4.81 -4.13 0.03
CA ILE A 41 4.44 -3.54 1.31
C ILE A 41 3.44 -4.38 2.12
N LYS A 42 2.72 -5.31 1.47
CA LYS A 42 1.69 -6.13 2.13
C LYS A 42 2.29 -7.11 3.13
N ASP A 43 3.56 -7.46 3.00
CA ASP A 43 4.25 -8.32 3.96
C ASP A 43 4.19 -7.77 5.37
N ARG A 44 4.30 -6.45 5.51
CA ARG A 44 4.25 -5.76 6.82
C ARG A 44 2.90 -5.94 7.51
N ALA A 45 1.82 -5.64 6.79
CA ALA A 45 0.47 -5.75 7.34
C ALA A 45 0.13 -7.22 7.59
N ALA A 46 0.45 -8.12 6.67
CA ALA A 46 0.17 -9.55 6.81
C ALA A 46 0.89 -10.14 8.03
N LEU A 47 2.17 -9.84 8.21
CA LEU A 47 2.92 -10.32 9.38
C LEU A 47 2.35 -9.77 10.68
N TYR A 48 2.07 -8.47 10.73
CA TYR A 48 1.54 -7.83 11.94
C TYR A 48 0.18 -8.38 12.34
N LEU A 49 -0.70 -8.62 11.36
CA LEU A 49 -2.03 -9.22 11.59
C LEU A 49 -1.92 -10.65 12.12
N VAL A 50 -1.04 -11.47 11.53
CA VAL A 50 -0.82 -12.85 11.95
C VAL A 50 -0.21 -12.90 13.35
N GLU A 51 0.85 -12.16 13.61
CA GLU A 51 1.51 -12.13 14.92
C GLU A 51 0.61 -11.58 16.03
N THR A 52 -0.21 -10.58 15.72
CA THR A 52 -1.21 -10.08 16.67
C THR A 52 -2.27 -11.13 16.96
N ALA A 53 -2.70 -11.90 15.97
CA ALA A 53 -3.66 -12.99 16.16
C ALA A 53 -3.08 -14.12 17.03
N GLU A 54 -1.81 -14.47 16.81
CA GLU A 54 -1.08 -15.44 17.68
C GLU A 54 -1.01 -14.96 19.12
N GLN A 55 -0.55 -13.72 19.33
CA GLN A 55 -0.41 -13.11 20.65
C GLN A 55 -1.73 -13.04 21.43
N ARG A 56 -2.84 -12.84 20.70
CA ARG A 56 -4.19 -12.78 21.29
C ARG A 56 -4.89 -14.14 21.39
N GLY A 57 -4.25 -15.20 20.90
CA GLY A 57 -4.84 -16.55 20.91
C GLY A 57 -5.97 -16.75 19.90
N TRP A 58 -6.15 -15.83 18.95
CA TRP A 58 -7.13 -15.95 17.87
C TRP A 58 -6.68 -16.95 16.80
N LEU A 59 -5.38 -17.08 16.59
CA LEU A 59 -4.75 -18.07 15.73
C LEU A 59 -3.83 -18.95 16.58
N LYS A 60 -4.10 -20.25 16.57
CA LYS A 60 -3.30 -21.25 17.30
C LYS A 60 -2.29 -21.92 16.37
N PRO A 61 -1.15 -22.44 16.88
CA PRO A 61 -0.23 -23.23 16.07
C PRO A 61 -0.93 -24.34 15.28
N GLY A 62 -0.59 -24.47 13.99
CA GLY A 62 -1.23 -25.42 13.08
C GLY A 62 -2.63 -25.01 12.58
N GLY A 63 -3.13 -23.85 12.97
CA GLY A 63 -4.41 -23.30 12.49
C GLY A 63 -4.41 -22.97 10.99
N THR A 64 -5.54 -22.46 10.51
CA THR A 64 -5.75 -22.13 9.10
C THR A 64 -5.92 -20.64 8.91
N LEU A 65 -5.11 -20.03 8.01
CA LEU A 65 -5.29 -18.67 7.54
C LEU A 65 -6.21 -18.64 6.32
N ILE A 66 -7.22 -17.78 6.32
CA ILE A 66 -8.18 -17.67 5.20
C ILE A 66 -8.26 -16.20 4.78
N GLU A 67 -8.13 -15.90 3.49
CA GLU A 67 -8.30 -14.52 3.03
C GLU A 67 -8.81 -14.41 1.60
N SER A 68 -9.55 -13.34 1.33
CA SER A 68 -9.97 -12.93 0.00
C SER A 68 -8.96 -11.95 -0.59
N SER A 69 -8.04 -12.45 -1.41
CA SER A 69 -7.02 -11.59 -2.03
C SER A 69 -6.44 -12.19 -3.30
N SER A 70 -6.66 -11.53 -4.44
CA SER A 70 -6.10 -11.89 -5.76
C SER A 70 -4.69 -11.32 -6.00
N GLY A 71 -4.09 -10.66 -5.02
CA GLY A 71 -2.84 -9.91 -5.20
C GLY A 71 -1.86 -10.05 -4.05
N ASN A 72 -1.11 -8.99 -3.83
CA ASN A 72 0.04 -8.93 -2.92
C ASN A 72 -0.24 -9.44 -1.50
N PHE A 73 -1.43 -9.18 -0.93
CA PHE A 73 -1.73 -9.62 0.42
C PHE A 73 -1.89 -11.15 0.51
N GLY A 74 -2.51 -11.77 -0.51
CA GLY A 74 -2.60 -13.23 -0.60
C GLY A 74 -1.22 -13.89 -0.71
N ILE A 75 -0.32 -13.31 -1.50
CA ILE A 75 1.08 -13.77 -1.62
C ILE A 75 1.80 -13.65 -0.27
N SER A 76 1.66 -12.51 0.40
CA SER A 76 2.28 -12.29 1.72
C SER A 76 1.78 -13.29 2.76
N LEU A 77 0.46 -13.56 2.80
CA LEU A 77 -0.10 -14.56 3.72
C LEU A 77 0.37 -15.98 3.40
N ALA A 78 0.46 -16.33 2.11
CA ALA A 78 0.97 -17.64 1.70
C ALA A 78 2.43 -17.83 2.17
N MET A 79 3.28 -16.82 1.96
CA MET A 79 4.68 -16.83 2.43
C MET A 79 4.78 -16.95 3.96
N ILE A 80 4.01 -16.14 4.68
CA ILE A 80 4.02 -16.13 6.16
C ILE A 80 3.49 -17.46 6.70
N GLY A 81 2.41 -17.99 6.11
CA GLY A 81 1.85 -19.28 6.47
C GLY A 81 2.85 -20.41 6.27
N ALA A 82 3.53 -20.46 5.13
CA ALA A 82 4.61 -21.41 4.87
C ALA A 82 5.74 -21.32 5.93
N ALA A 83 6.19 -20.10 6.25
CA ALA A 83 7.25 -19.88 7.21
C ALA A 83 6.86 -20.20 8.67
N LYS A 84 5.57 -20.10 9.03
CA LYS A 84 5.05 -20.35 10.39
C LYS A 84 4.35 -21.71 10.54
N GLY A 85 4.20 -22.49 9.45
CA GLY A 85 3.57 -23.82 9.49
C GLY A 85 2.03 -23.77 9.56
N TYR A 86 1.41 -22.72 9.01
CA TYR A 86 -0.04 -22.61 8.89
C TYR A 86 -0.53 -23.16 7.55
N ARG A 87 -1.70 -23.78 7.54
CA ARG A 87 -2.48 -23.99 6.33
C ARG A 87 -2.99 -22.63 5.83
N VAL A 88 -2.94 -22.39 4.53
CA VAL A 88 -3.39 -21.12 3.96
C VAL A 88 -4.39 -21.36 2.83
N LEU A 89 -5.58 -20.75 2.91
CA LEU A 89 -6.61 -20.75 1.88
C LEU A 89 -6.78 -19.32 1.35
N ILE A 90 -6.52 -19.14 0.06
CA ILE A 90 -6.70 -17.83 -0.59
C ILE A 90 -7.84 -17.90 -1.60
N LEU A 91 -8.84 -17.05 -1.39
CA LEU A 91 -9.97 -16.91 -2.29
C LEU A 91 -9.64 -15.85 -3.35
N VAL A 92 -9.70 -16.25 -4.60
CA VAL A 92 -9.41 -15.40 -5.77
C VAL A 92 -10.60 -15.35 -6.72
N ASP A 93 -10.53 -14.53 -7.77
CA ASP A 93 -11.51 -14.49 -8.86
C ASP A 93 -10.87 -14.88 -10.20
N PRO A 94 -11.68 -15.13 -11.25
CA PRO A 94 -11.18 -15.53 -12.57
C PRO A 94 -10.29 -14.47 -13.27
N LYS A 95 -10.27 -13.23 -12.77
CA LYS A 95 -9.41 -12.15 -13.31
C LYS A 95 -8.02 -12.12 -12.67
N THR A 96 -7.76 -13.01 -11.70
CA THR A 96 -6.46 -13.09 -11.03
C THR A 96 -5.39 -13.50 -12.03
N THR A 97 -4.28 -12.75 -12.05
CA THR A 97 -3.20 -13.02 -13.00
C THR A 97 -2.51 -14.34 -12.71
N GLU A 98 -2.04 -15.02 -13.76
CA GLU A 98 -1.28 -16.28 -13.64
C GLU A 98 -0.04 -16.11 -12.74
N ALA A 99 0.63 -14.96 -12.84
CA ALA A 99 1.80 -14.65 -12.00
C ALA A 99 1.46 -14.65 -10.50
N ASN A 100 0.33 -14.04 -10.12
CA ASN A 100 -0.09 -14.02 -8.72
C ASN A 100 -0.54 -15.41 -8.23
N LEU A 101 -1.26 -16.17 -9.08
CA LEU A 101 -1.64 -17.55 -8.78
C LEU A 101 -0.41 -18.43 -8.55
N ALA A 102 0.56 -18.34 -9.46
CA ALA A 102 1.80 -19.12 -9.37
C ALA A 102 2.58 -18.80 -8.08
N LEU A 103 2.65 -17.53 -7.67
CA LEU A 103 3.30 -17.13 -6.42
C LEU A 103 2.55 -17.65 -5.19
N ILE A 104 1.22 -17.50 -5.13
CA ILE A 104 0.40 -18.00 -4.02
C ILE A 104 0.57 -19.52 -3.87
N GLN A 105 0.45 -20.26 -4.98
CA GLN A 105 0.60 -21.72 -4.99
C GLN A 105 2.05 -22.17 -4.75
N GLY A 106 3.03 -21.39 -5.25
CA GLY A 106 4.44 -21.66 -5.02
C GLY A 106 4.85 -21.64 -3.55
N PHE A 107 4.17 -20.87 -2.71
CA PHE A 107 4.31 -20.91 -1.26
C PHE A 107 3.47 -22.01 -0.58
N GLY A 108 2.76 -22.85 -1.35
CA GLY A 108 1.98 -23.97 -0.82
C GLY A 108 0.56 -23.61 -0.35
N ALA A 109 0.06 -22.41 -0.64
CA ALA A 109 -1.31 -22.05 -0.29
C ALA A 109 -2.31 -22.72 -1.24
N GLU A 110 -3.45 -23.13 -0.70
CA GLU A 110 -4.60 -23.60 -1.45
C GLU A 110 -5.37 -22.41 -2.03
N VAL A 111 -5.78 -22.52 -3.29
CA VAL A 111 -6.51 -21.46 -4.00
C VAL A 111 -7.94 -21.90 -4.27
N ILE A 112 -8.90 -21.06 -3.90
CA ILE A 112 -10.32 -21.23 -4.21
C ILE A 112 -10.72 -20.14 -5.20
N VAL A 113 -11.12 -20.52 -6.41
CA VAL A 113 -11.60 -19.58 -7.43
C VAL A 113 -13.10 -19.36 -7.24
N VAL A 114 -13.50 -18.14 -6.91
CA VAL A 114 -14.90 -17.73 -6.76
C VAL A 114 -15.38 -17.16 -8.08
N THR A 115 -16.30 -17.85 -8.72
CA THR A 115 -16.88 -17.49 -10.04
C THR A 115 -18.19 -16.73 -9.94
N GLU A 116 -18.79 -16.65 -8.77
CA GLU A 116 -20.04 -15.92 -8.55
C GLU A 116 -19.78 -14.42 -8.38
N GLN A 117 -20.54 -13.62 -9.13
CA GLN A 117 -20.53 -12.16 -9.04
C GLN A 117 -21.67 -11.69 -8.13
N ASP A 118 -21.48 -10.53 -7.50
CA ASP A 118 -22.54 -9.80 -6.82
C ASP A 118 -23.41 -9.01 -7.83
N ASP A 119 -24.48 -8.36 -7.35
CA ASP A 119 -25.42 -7.57 -8.16
C ASP A 119 -24.75 -6.44 -8.95
N SER A 120 -23.54 -6.02 -8.58
CA SER A 120 -22.74 -5.02 -9.29
C SER A 120 -21.83 -5.63 -10.39
N GLY A 121 -21.86 -6.96 -10.56
CA GLY A 121 -20.94 -7.68 -11.46
C GLY A 121 -19.50 -7.82 -10.90
N SER A 122 -19.31 -7.56 -9.59
CA SER A 122 -18.03 -7.71 -8.91
C SER A 122 -17.94 -9.04 -8.17
N TYR A 123 -16.74 -9.60 -8.09
CA TYR A 123 -16.44 -10.79 -7.27
C TYR A 123 -16.11 -10.44 -5.81
N HIS A 124 -16.04 -9.16 -5.47
CA HIS A 124 -15.43 -8.75 -4.21
C HIS A 124 -16.27 -9.14 -2.99
N LYS A 125 -17.59 -8.84 -3.02
CA LYS A 125 -18.50 -9.17 -1.92
C LYS A 125 -18.68 -10.68 -1.77
N THR A 126 -18.82 -11.42 -2.87
CA THR A 126 -18.99 -12.88 -2.86
C THR A 126 -17.78 -13.60 -2.31
N ARG A 127 -16.56 -13.16 -2.69
CA ARG A 127 -15.31 -13.69 -2.12
C ARG A 127 -15.19 -13.42 -0.62
N ILE A 128 -15.51 -12.21 -0.16
CA ILE A 128 -15.48 -11.84 1.26
C ILE A 128 -16.50 -12.68 2.04
N ALA A 129 -17.72 -12.83 1.51
CA ALA A 129 -18.77 -13.63 2.16
C ALA A 129 -18.34 -15.10 2.32
N LEU A 130 -17.76 -15.70 1.27
CA LEU A 130 -17.25 -17.06 1.33
C LEU A 130 -16.06 -17.19 2.29
N ALA A 131 -15.12 -16.24 2.30
CA ALA A 131 -14.01 -16.23 3.25
C ALA A 131 -14.50 -16.16 4.70
N ASN A 132 -15.49 -15.32 4.99
CA ASN A 132 -16.13 -15.23 6.30
C ASN A 132 -16.83 -16.53 6.69
N LYS A 133 -17.53 -17.16 5.75
CA LYS A 133 -18.19 -18.46 5.98
C LYS A 133 -17.16 -19.52 6.35
N LEU A 134 -16.12 -19.70 5.54
CA LEU A 134 -15.07 -20.70 5.79
C LEU A 134 -14.32 -20.44 7.11
N ALA A 135 -14.08 -19.18 7.46
CA ALA A 135 -13.43 -18.84 8.73
C ALA A 135 -14.28 -19.22 9.96
N ARG A 136 -15.61 -19.32 9.84
CA ARG A 136 -16.51 -19.80 10.91
C ARG A 136 -16.65 -21.32 10.92
N GLU A 137 -16.59 -21.97 9.75
CA GLU A 137 -16.84 -23.41 9.61
C GLU A 137 -15.58 -24.26 9.85
N ILE A 138 -14.39 -23.72 9.57
CA ILE A 138 -13.13 -24.45 9.77
C ILE A 138 -12.62 -24.18 11.18
N GLU A 139 -12.51 -25.23 11.97
CA GLU A 139 -11.99 -25.13 13.32
C GLU A 139 -10.54 -24.59 13.35
N GLY A 140 -10.27 -23.63 14.21
CA GLY A 140 -8.96 -22.99 14.33
C GLY A 140 -8.59 -22.08 13.15
N ALA A 141 -9.56 -21.74 12.31
CA ALA A 141 -9.33 -20.78 11.23
C ALA A 141 -9.34 -19.33 11.73
N TYR A 142 -8.49 -18.51 11.12
CA TYR A 142 -8.44 -17.07 11.31
C TYR A 142 -8.42 -16.35 9.98
N ARG A 143 -9.26 -15.32 9.85
CA ARG A 143 -9.28 -14.42 8.71
C ARG A 143 -8.69 -13.06 9.11
N PRO A 144 -7.53 -12.65 8.56
CA PRO A 144 -6.92 -11.36 8.86
C PRO A 144 -7.76 -10.14 8.50
N ASP A 145 -8.53 -10.22 7.41
CA ASP A 145 -9.42 -9.18 6.90
C ASP A 145 -8.73 -7.83 6.65
N GLN A 146 -7.86 -7.80 5.64
CA GLN A 146 -7.11 -6.58 5.32
C GLN A 146 -7.98 -5.34 5.06
N CYS A 147 -9.24 -5.50 4.64
CA CYS A 147 -10.11 -4.39 4.27
C CYS A 147 -10.73 -3.70 5.49
N PHE A 148 -11.13 -4.48 6.51
CA PHE A 148 -11.92 -3.98 7.63
C PHE A 148 -11.20 -4.07 8.97
N ASN A 149 -10.07 -4.76 9.06
CA ASN A 149 -9.29 -4.85 10.29
C ASN A 149 -8.36 -3.64 10.45
N ARG A 150 -8.57 -2.87 11.50
CA ARG A 150 -7.76 -1.67 11.81
C ARG A 150 -6.30 -1.98 12.14
N LEU A 151 -5.96 -3.23 12.43
CA LEU A 151 -4.57 -3.64 12.60
C LEU A 151 -3.75 -3.48 11.30
N ASN A 152 -4.41 -3.43 10.13
CA ASN A 152 -3.73 -3.10 8.88
C ASN A 152 -3.10 -1.71 8.91
N GLN A 153 -3.84 -0.68 9.33
CA GLN A 153 -3.25 0.67 9.47
C GLN A 153 -2.23 0.75 10.63
N GLU A 154 -2.46 -0.01 11.71
CA GLU A 154 -1.55 -0.03 12.86
C GLU A 154 -0.18 -0.59 12.49
N ALA A 155 -0.11 -1.60 11.63
CA ALA A 155 1.15 -2.13 11.10
C ALA A 155 2.01 -1.03 10.47
N HIS A 156 1.41 -0.19 9.63
CA HIS A 156 2.13 0.90 8.96
C HIS A 156 2.44 2.08 9.88
N TYR A 157 1.58 2.37 10.84
CA TYR A 157 1.84 3.37 11.88
C TYR A 157 3.08 2.99 12.69
N ARG A 158 3.20 1.71 13.09
CA ARG A 158 4.29 1.22 13.96
C ARG A 158 5.60 0.97 13.25
N SER A 159 5.59 0.69 11.95
CA SER A 159 6.79 0.33 11.19
C SER A 159 7.09 1.34 10.07
N THR A 160 6.36 1.30 8.98
CA THR A 160 6.65 2.04 7.74
C THR A 160 6.79 3.54 7.96
N ALA A 161 5.89 4.13 8.74
CA ALA A 161 5.88 5.57 9.02
C ALA A 161 7.11 6.02 9.80
N ARG A 162 7.53 5.21 10.78
CA ARG A 162 8.75 5.47 11.57
C ARG A 162 9.99 5.40 10.70
N GLU A 163 10.13 4.34 9.91
CA GLU A 163 11.25 4.18 8.98
C GLU A 163 11.35 5.36 7.99
N ILE A 164 10.23 5.81 7.45
CA ILE A 164 10.18 6.98 6.56
C ILE A 164 10.75 8.21 7.27
N LEU A 165 10.29 8.50 8.47
CA LEU A 165 10.74 9.69 9.20
C LEU A 165 12.20 9.59 9.66
N GLU A 166 12.66 8.40 10.02
CA GLU A 166 14.04 8.12 10.43
C GLU A 166 15.02 8.20 9.26
N GLN A 167 14.62 7.72 8.10
CA GLN A 167 15.47 7.64 6.90
C GLN A 167 15.46 8.93 6.07
N CYS A 168 14.43 9.79 6.23
CA CYS A 168 14.35 11.04 5.48
C CYS A 168 15.51 11.98 5.83
N PRO A 169 16.31 12.44 4.84
CA PRO A 169 17.43 13.32 5.09
C PRO A 169 16.95 14.77 5.32
N GLY A 170 16.60 15.08 6.55
CA GLY A 170 16.07 16.39 6.94
C GLY A 170 14.56 16.37 7.16
N GLU A 171 13.91 17.53 6.98
CA GLU A 171 12.48 17.70 7.25
C GLU A 171 11.63 17.18 6.10
N LEU A 172 10.67 16.30 6.40
CA LEU A 172 9.70 15.81 5.43
C LEU A 172 8.70 16.90 5.07
N SER A 173 8.61 17.25 3.80
CA SER A 173 7.69 18.29 3.29
C SER A 173 6.39 17.71 2.74
N ALA A 174 6.43 16.51 2.13
CA ALA A 174 5.23 15.80 1.70
C ALA A 174 5.40 14.28 1.71
N PHE A 175 4.28 13.59 1.89
CA PHE A 175 4.15 12.15 1.72
C PHE A 175 3.07 11.84 0.68
N VAL A 176 3.39 10.99 -0.30
CA VAL A 176 2.51 10.63 -1.41
C VAL A 176 2.32 9.11 -1.44
N ALA A 177 1.10 8.63 -1.33
CA ALA A 177 0.83 7.20 -1.41
C ALA A 177 -0.53 6.87 -2.05
N ALA A 178 -0.57 5.74 -2.76
CA ALA A 178 -1.78 5.17 -3.30
C ALA A 178 -2.69 4.61 -2.20
N VAL A 179 -3.99 4.61 -2.46
CA VAL A 179 -5.00 4.06 -1.57
C VAL A 179 -5.79 2.93 -2.22
N SER A 180 -6.01 1.87 -1.45
CA SER A 180 -6.97 0.80 -1.71
C SER A 180 -7.59 0.43 -0.35
N THR A 181 -7.13 -0.60 0.36
CA THR A 181 -7.64 -0.96 1.70
C THR A 181 -7.43 0.09 2.79
N GLY A 182 -6.70 1.16 2.49
CA GLY A 182 -6.44 2.29 3.38
C GLY A 182 -5.32 2.09 4.40
N GLY A 183 -4.87 0.87 4.65
CA GLY A 183 -3.90 0.58 5.71
C GLY A 183 -2.60 1.38 5.61
N GLN A 184 -1.97 1.37 4.44
CA GLN A 184 -0.74 2.10 4.17
C GLN A 184 -0.91 3.61 4.39
N LEU A 185 -1.79 4.24 3.60
CA LEU A 185 -2.00 5.68 3.64
C LEU A 185 -2.56 6.13 4.99
N GLY A 186 -3.52 5.38 5.57
CA GLY A 186 -4.14 5.70 6.84
C GLY A 186 -3.18 5.60 8.03
N GLY A 187 -2.38 4.54 8.10
CA GLY A 187 -1.41 4.37 9.19
C GLY A 187 -0.28 5.40 9.14
N ILE A 188 0.27 5.63 7.93
CA ILE A 188 1.37 6.58 7.74
C ILE A 188 0.86 8.02 7.95
N SER A 189 -0.29 8.40 7.39
CA SER A 189 -0.84 9.76 7.59
C SER A 189 -1.14 10.07 9.06
N ARG A 190 -1.74 9.12 9.79
CA ARG A 190 -1.98 9.26 11.23
C ARG A 190 -0.69 9.51 12.00
N PHE A 191 0.38 8.79 11.69
CA PHE A 191 1.67 8.99 12.31
C PHE A 191 2.27 10.35 11.97
N LEU A 192 2.29 10.70 10.67
CA LEU A 192 2.90 11.95 10.21
C LEU A 192 2.15 13.19 10.72
N LYS A 193 0.82 13.16 10.82
CA LYS A 193 0.06 14.27 11.43
C LYS A 193 0.43 14.51 12.91
N THR A 194 0.95 13.50 13.60
CA THR A 194 1.43 13.61 14.99
C THR A 194 2.90 14.09 15.05
N TYR A 195 3.79 13.50 14.22
CA TYR A 195 5.24 13.65 14.38
C TYR A 195 5.92 14.53 13.32
N ALA A 196 5.24 14.82 12.23
CA ALA A 196 5.65 15.73 11.16
C ALA A 196 4.43 16.51 10.63
N PRO A 197 3.73 17.28 11.48
CA PRO A 197 2.43 17.89 11.15
C PRO A 197 2.51 18.89 9.99
N GLN A 198 3.69 19.42 9.69
CA GLN A 198 3.96 20.31 8.54
C GLN A 198 3.99 19.58 7.20
N ALA A 199 4.15 18.25 7.20
CA ALA A 199 4.21 17.46 5.98
C ALA A 199 2.82 17.39 5.32
N GLN A 200 2.75 17.73 4.04
CA GLN A 200 1.53 17.57 3.26
C GLN A 200 1.30 16.10 2.92
N ILE A 201 0.10 15.62 3.12
CA ILE A 201 -0.29 14.24 2.84
C ILE A 201 -1.14 14.19 1.58
N CYS A 202 -0.64 13.51 0.55
CA CYS A 202 -1.30 13.36 -0.74
C CYS A 202 -1.76 11.91 -0.94
N GLY A 203 -3.06 11.71 -1.05
CA GLY A 203 -3.65 10.42 -1.43
C GLY A 203 -3.77 10.29 -2.94
N VAL A 204 -3.43 9.11 -3.48
CA VAL A 204 -3.52 8.82 -4.91
C VAL A 204 -4.49 7.68 -5.14
N ASP A 205 -5.47 7.91 -6.01
CA ASP A 205 -6.53 6.96 -6.38
C ASP A 205 -6.60 6.79 -7.91
N ALA A 206 -7.31 5.78 -8.37
CA ALA A 206 -7.55 5.56 -9.79
C ALA A 206 -8.77 6.37 -10.28
N VAL A 207 -8.71 6.86 -11.52
CA VAL A 207 -9.92 7.34 -12.20
C VAL A 207 -10.90 6.18 -12.35
N GLY A 208 -12.13 6.36 -11.85
CA GLY A 208 -13.15 5.32 -11.78
C GLY A 208 -13.33 4.68 -10.39
N SER A 209 -12.36 4.84 -9.49
CA SER A 209 -12.55 4.52 -8.07
C SER A 209 -13.40 5.59 -7.36
N THR A 210 -14.08 5.21 -6.28
CA THR A 210 -14.94 6.13 -5.51
C THR A 210 -14.42 6.43 -4.11
N ILE A 211 -13.19 6.06 -3.78
CA ILE A 211 -12.61 6.33 -2.44
C ILE A 211 -12.65 7.82 -2.11
N PHE A 212 -12.33 8.68 -3.07
CA PHE A 212 -12.39 10.14 -2.95
C PHE A 212 -13.64 10.75 -3.60
N GLY A 213 -14.72 9.98 -3.72
CA GLY A 213 -15.93 10.42 -4.43
C GLY A 213 -15.83 10.25 -5.93
N GLY A 214 -16.79 10.85 -6.66
CA GLY A 214 -16.89 10.78 -8.12
C GLY A 214 -17.63 9.56 -8.64
N GLN A 215 -17.76 9.48 -9.98
CA GLN A 215 -18.51 8.42 -10.64
C GLN A 215 -17.67 7.12 -10.69
N ALA A 216 -18.32 5.99 -10.34
CA ALA A 216 -17.73 4.67 -10.49
C ALA A 216 -17.59 4.29 -11.97
N ASN A 217 -16.38 3.92 -12.39
CA ASN A 217 -16.08 3.41 -13.73
C ASN A 217 -15.05 2.27 -13.62
N ALA A 218 -14.95 1.49 -14.70
CA ALA A 218 -13.93 0.45 -14.78
C ALA A 218 -12.52 1.07 -14.86
N TYR A 219 -11.58 0.49 -14.15
CA TYR A 219 -10.16 0.80 -14.22
C TYR A 219 -9.33 -0.50 -14.12
N ARG A 220 -8.06 -0.43 -14.52
CA ARG A 220 -7.17 -1.59 -14.64
C ARG A 220 -5.96 -1.55 -13.72
N THR A 221 -5.71 -0.42 -13.05
CA THR A 221 -4.55 -0.24 -12.16
C THR A 221 -4.70 -1.09 -10.91
N PRO A 222 -3.92 -2.18 -10.74
CA PRO A 222 -3.99 -3.01 -9.55
C PRO A 222 -3.41 -2.30 -8.33
N GLY A 223 -3.91 -2.64 -7.14
CA GLY A 223 -3.40 -2.11 -5.87
C GLY A 223 -3.86 -0.70 -5.52
N VAL A 224 -4.71 -0.10 -6.35
CA VAL A 224 -5.33 1.22 -6.14
C VAL A 224 -6.84 1.09 -6.31
N GLY A 225 -7.58 1.90 -5.56
CA GLY A 225 -9.00 2.05 -5.75
C GLY A 225 -9.87 1.01 -5.04
N LEU A 226 -11.08 1.43 -4.76
CA LEU A 226 -12.22 0.64 -4.28
C LEU A 226 -13.52 1.35 -4.71
N SER A 227 -14.64 0.66 -4.54
CA SER A 227 -15.99 1.23 -4.73
C SER A 227 -16.57 1.84 -3.44
N TRP A 228 -15.76 2.05 -2.41
CA TRP A 228 -16.13 2.69 -1.14
C TRP A 228 -14.89 3.27 -0.46
N THR A 229 -15.09 4.19 0.49
CA THR A 229 -14.01 4.71 1.35
C THR A 229 -13.63 3.67 2.41
N PRO A 230 -12.36 3.21 2.48
CA PRO A 230 -11.96 2.16 3.40
C PRO A 230 -11.92 2.64 4.86
N LEU A 231 -12.27 1.74 5.81
CA LEU A 231 -12.22 2.01 7.25
C LEU A 231 -10.84 2.37 7.79
N ASN A 232 -9.80 1.90 7.12
CA ASN A 232 -8.41 2.13 7.50
C ASN A 232 -7.88 3.50 7.04
N LEU A 233 -8.72 4.36 6.43
CA LEU A 233 -8.35 5.70 5.98
C LEU A 233 -9.18 6.76 6.72
N THR A 234 -8.50 7.76 7.26
CA THR A 234 -9.12 8.97 7.81
C THR A 234 -8.90 10.09 6.81
N LEU A 235 -9.95 10.48 6.07
CA LEU A 235 -9.86 11.47 4.99
C LEU A 235 -9.39 12.84 5.48
N SER A 236 -9.74 13.25 6.69
CA SER A 236 -9.28 14.52 7.27
C SER A 236 -7.77 14.59 7.54
N ASN A 237 -7.04 13.48 7.44
CA ASN A 237 -5.58 13.48 7.50
C ASN A 237 -4.94 13.83 6.15
N LEU A 238 -5.70 13.89 5.06
CA LEU A 238 -5.19 14.20 3.74
C LEU A 238 -5.29 15.69 3.48
N ASP A 239 -4.23 16.28 2.93
CA ASP A 239 -4.23 17.66 2.46
C ASP A 239 -4.68 17.74 0.99
N TYR A 240 -4.33 16.72 0.19
CA TYR A 240 -4.72 16.60 -1.21
C TYR A 240 -5.06 15.17 -1.60
N ALA A 241 -5.97 15.04 -2.55
CA ALA A 241 -6.25 13.80 -3.26
C ALA A 241 -5.98 14.00 -4.77
N TYR A 242 -5.54 12.93 -5.44
CA TYR A 242 -5.34 12.91 -6.89
C TYR A 242 -5.96 11.65 -7.46
N LYS A 243 -6.55 11.75 -8.66
CA LYS A 243 -7.00 10.60 -9.43
C LYS A 243 -6.18 10.48 -10.70
N ILE A 244 -5.57 9.32 -10.90
CA ILE A 244 -4.65 9.05 -12.02
C ILE A 244 -5.31 8.03 -12.94
N SER A 245 -5.25 8.25 -14.23
CA SER A 245 -5.73 7.30 -15.24
C SER A 245 -4.81 6.08 -15.33
N ASP A 246 -5.36 4.95 -15.82
CA ASP A 246 -4.57 3.74 -16.06
C ASP A 246 -3.39 4.01 -16.98
N GLU A 247 -3.62 4.72 -18.09
CA GLU A 247 -2.56 5.05 -19.05
C GLU A 247 -1.42 5.82 -18.39
N HIS A 248 -1.73 6.88 -17.65
CA HIS A 248 -0.71 7.69 -16.99
C HIS A 248 0.08 6.87 -15.95
N ALA A 249 -0.60 6.03 -15.16
CA ALA A 249 0.05 5.16 -14.18
C ALA A 249 0.99 4.13 -14.85
N PHE A 250 0.56 3.53 -15.95
CA PHE A 250 1.33 2.52 -16.68
C PHE A 250 2.51 3.13 -17.42
N VAL A 251 2.29 4.23 -18.12
CA VAL A 251 3.34 4.96 -18.83
C VAL A 251 4.43 5.44 -17.87
N ALA A 252 4.03 5.98 -16.72
CA ALA A 252 4.98 6.40 -15.68
C ALA A 252 5.80 5.21 -15.16
N ALA A 253 5.17 4.10 -14.77
CA ALA A 253 5.88 2.92 -14.27
C ALA A 253 6.89 2.38 -15.30
N ARG A 254 6.53 2.36 -16.59
CA ARG A 254 7.42 1.95 -17.70
C ARG A 254 8.60 2.92 -17.86
N ALA A 255 8.34 4.22 -17.80
CA ALA A 255 9.38 5.24 -17.90
C ALA A 255 10.37 5.17 -16.73
N PHE A 256 9.88 4.97 -15.50
CA PHE A 256 10.74 4.76 -14.33
C PHE A 256 11.64 3.52 -14.48
N ALA A 257 11.11 2.42 -15.03
CA ALA A 257 11.92 1.24 -15.31
C ALA A 257 13.03 1.53 -16.34
N ARG A 258 12.72 2.26 -17.42
CA ARG A 258 13.66 2.53 -18.51
C ARG A 258 14.69 3.63 -18.18
N HIS A 259 14.32 4.59 -17.38
CA HIS A 259 15.14 5.79 -17.17
C HIS A 259 15.76 5.89 -15.77
N GLU A 260 15.14 5.27 -14.77
CA GLU A 260 15.65 5.25 -13.38
C GLU A 260 16.14 3.86 -12.95
N GLY A 261 15.87 2.82 -13.74
CA GLY A 261 16.16 1.43 -13.37
C GLY A 261 15.22 0.91 -12.26
N ILE A 262 14.11 1.61 -12.00
CA ILE A 262 13.16 1.26 -10.94
C ILE A 262 11.98 0.51 -11.55
N LEU A 263 12.00 -0.81 -11.47
CA LEU A 263 10.92 -1.67 -11.92
C LEU A 263 9.83 -1.74 -10.85
N MET A 264 8.77 -0.94 -11.02
CA MET A 264 7.69 -0.76 -10.05
C MET A 264 6.33 -1.16 -10.62
N GLY A 265 5.37 -1.47 -9.73
CA GLY A 265 3.98 -1.65 -10.12
C GLY A 265 3.28 -0.33 -10.47
N PRO A 266 2.10 -0.39 -11.14
CA PRO A 266 1.44 0.81 -11.67
C PRO A 266 0.90 1.75 -10.57
N SER A 267 0.53 1.25 -9.40
CA SER A 267 0.17 2.09 -8.25
C SER A 267 1.31 3.02 -7.84
N SER A 268 2.54 2.53 -7.94
CA SER A 268 3.75 3.31 -7.66
C SER A 268 4.03 4.32 -8.78
N GLY A 269 3.76 3.96 -10.05
CA GLY A 269 3.80 4.88 -11.18
C GLY A 269 2.85 6.07 -11.00
N ALA A 270 1.61 5.80 -10.56
CA ALA A 270 0.65 6.84 -10.23
C ALA A 270 1.15 7.79 -9.12
N CYS A 271 1.71 7.22 -8.04
CA CYS A 271 2.28 8.00 -6.94
C CYS A 271 3.50 8.83 -7.39
N ALA A 272 4.32 8.27 -8.27
CA ALA A 272 5.49 8.94 -8.81
C ALA A 272 5.15 10.22 -9.59
N LEU A 273 4.07 10.19 -10.37
CA LEU A 273 3.58 11.38 -11.08
C LEU A 273 3.19 12.51 -10.12
N VAL A 274 2.50 12.19 -9.02
CA VAL A 274 2.12 13.19 -8.02
C VAL A 274 3.35 13.72 -7.28
N ALA A 275 4.30 12.86 -6.95
CA ALA A 275 5.55 13.27 -6.32
C ALA A 275 6.37 14.21 -7.24
N LEU A 276 6.46 13.90 -8.54
CA LEU A 276 7.13 14.75 -9.53
C LEU A 276 6.41 16.10 -9.71
N LYS A 277 5.05 16.11 -9.68
CA LYS A 277 4.30 17.35 -9.71
C LYS A 277 4.68 18.28 -8.56
N LEU A 278 4.70 17.75 -7.34
CA LEU A 278 5.09 18.55 -6.18
C LEU A 278 6.56 19.01 -6.27
N ALA A 279 7.44 18.12 -6.76
CA ALA A 279 8.86 18.45 -6.94
C ALA A 279 9.07 19.63 -7.89
N GLN A 280 8.35 19.68 -8.99
CA GLN A 280 8.40 20.77 -9.97
C GLN A 280 7.88 22.12 -9.44
N GLN A 281 7.16 22.12 -8.34
CA GLN A 281 6.58 23.31 -7.72
C GLN A 281 7.40 23.85 -6.54
N TRP A 282 8.30 23.01 -5.99
CA TRP A 282 9.05 23.31 -4.78
C TRP A 282 10.56 23.32 -5.03
N GLY A 283 11.29 24.08 -4.22
CA GLY A 283 12.74 24.18 -4.29
C GLY A 283 13.48 23.01 -3.64
N PRO A 284 14.82 22.94 -3.87
CA PRO A 284 15.64 21.79 -3.51
C PRO A 284 15.78 21.54 -2.00
N GLU A 285 15.35 22.48 -1.16
CA GLU A 285 15.33 22.34 0.29
C GLU A 285 14.20 21.43 0.79
N ARG A 286 13.20 21.12 -0.07
CA ARG A 286 12.04 20.30 0.27
C ARG A 286 12.30 18.81 0.00
N ARG A 287 11.67 17.97 0.81
CA ARG A 287 11.75 16.50 0.71
C ARG A 287 10.36 15.91 0.54
N ILE A 288 10.19 15.13 -0.51
CA ILE A 288 8.93 14.44 -0.84
C ILE A 288 9.22 12.95 -0.78
N VAL A 289 8.51 12.24 0.09
CA VAL A 289 8.60 10.77 0.14
C VAL A 289 7.37 10.16 -0.53
N SER A 290 7.63 9.26 -1.45
CA SER A 290 6.61 8.44 -2.10
C SER A 290 6.93 6.95 -1.92
N MET A 291 6.08 6.07 -2.49
CA MET A 291 6.16 4.64 -2.25
C MET A 291 6.39 3.86 -3.54
N VAL A 292 7.31 2.91 -3.53
CA VAL A 292 7.30 1.77 -4.45
C VAL A 292 6.70 0.59 -3.70
N SER A 293 5.38 0.47 -3.79
CA SER A 293 4.59 -0.46 -2.98
C SER A 293 4.83 -1.93 -3.35
N ASP A 294 5.15 -2.21 -4.61
CA ASP A 294 5.48 -3.56 -5.12
C ASP A 294 6.39 -3.51 -6.35
N GLY A 295 6.91 -4.67 -6.75
CA GLY A 295 7.76 -4.81 -7.93
C GLY A 295 6.96 -4.94 -9.22
N GLY A 296 7.54 -4.43 -10.33
CA GLY A 296 6.99 -4.54 -11.67
C GLY A 296 7.07 -5.94 -12.28
N ASP A 297 7.84 -6.84 -11.68
CA ASP A 297 7.99 -8.24 -12.09
C ASP A 297 6.66 -9.00 -12.14
N ARG A 298 5.67 -8.60 -11.35
CA ARG A 298 4.31 -9.15 -11.36
C ARG A 298 3.47 -8.72 -12.55
N TYR A 299 3.94 -7.74 -13.31
CA TYR A 299 3.22 -7.08 -14.40
C TYR A 299 3.92 -7.24 -15.76
N ILE A 300 4.85 -8.21 -15.87
CA ILE A 300 5.60 -8.48 -17.12
C ILE A 300 4.65 -8.89 -18.25
N GLY A 301 3.59 -9.64 -17.97
CA GLY A 301 2.57 -10.03 -18.95
C GLY A 301 1.53 -8.95 -19.27
N THR A 302 1.54 -7.81 -18.57
CA THR A 302 0.58 -6.72 -18.73
C THR A 302 1.29 -5.41 -19.04
N LEU A 303 1.42 -4.49 -18.07
CA LEU A 303 1.96 -3.15 -18.32
C LEU A 303 3.40 -3.13 -18.89
N PHE A 304 4.20 -4.17 -18.70
CA PHE A 304 5.53 -4.30 -19.31
C PHE A 304 5.54 -5.11 -20.61
N ASN A 305 4.39 -5.58 -21.09
CA ASN A 305 4.21 -6.23 -22.37
C ASN A 305 3.66 -5.23 -23.39
N ASP A 306 4.41 -4.96 -24.45
CA ASP A 306 4.03 -3.97 -25.48
C ASP A 306 2.78 -4.38 -26.27
N GLU A 307 2.58 -5.69 -26.51
CA GLU A 307 1.39 -6.17 -27.20
C GLU A 307 0.14 -5.97 -26.35
N TRP A 308 0.23 -6.32 -25.06
CA TRP A 308 -0.86 -6.06 -24.13
C TRP A 308 -1.19 -4.56 -24.02
N MET A 309 -0.18 -3.70 -23.87
CA MET A 309 -0.39 -2.24 -23.81
C MET A 309 -1.13 -1.73 -25.05
N ARG A 310 -0.69 -2.12 -26.27
CA ARG A 310 -1.35 -1.74 -27.51
C ARG A 310 -2.77 -2.30 -27.60
N SER A 311 -3.02 -3.53 -27.16
CA SER A 311 -4.36 -4.14 -27.15
C SER A 311 -5.33 -3.39 -26.24
N GLN A 312 -4.81 -2.68 -25.22
CA GLN A 312 -5.61 -1.83 -24.33
C GLN A 312 -5.71 -0.37 -24.83
N GLY A 313 -5.08 -0.02 -25.95
CA GLY A 313 -5.03 1.33 -26.48
C GLY A 313 -4.05 2.26 -25.75
N PHE A 314 -3.12 1.73 -24.98
CA PHE A 314 -2.15 2.50 -24.19
C PHE A 314 -0.83 2.72 -24.93
N SER A 315 -0.18 3.85 -24.65
CA SER A 315 1.16 4.14 -25.16
C SER A 315 2.20 3.17 -24.56
N THR A 316 3.15 2.72 -25.41
CA THR A 316 4.21 1.80 -25.00
C THR A 316 5.52 2.51 -24.65
N THR A 317 5.63 3.79 -24.94
CA THR A 317 6.84 4.59 -24.73
C THR A 317 6.49 5.96 -24.16
N ALA A 318 7.35 6.46 -23.31
CA ALA A 318 7.35 7.85 -22.87
C ALA A 318 8.80 8.28 -22.62
N SER A 319 9.13 9.49 -23.02
CA SER A 319 10.38 10.15 -22.67
C SER A 319 10.33 10.64 -21.22
N LEU A 320 11.48 11.06 -20.70
CA LEU A 320 11.53 11.72 -19.39
C LEU A 320 10.66 12.99 -19.37
N GLU A 321 10.65 13.75 -20.46
CA GLU A 321 9.89 15.01 -20.54
C GLU A 321 8.38 14.75 -20.62
N ASP A 322 7.94 13.70 -21.34
CA ASP A 322 6.51 13.32 -21.38
C ASP A 322 5.98 13.01 -19.98
N VAL A 323 6.75 12.27 -19.18
CA VAL A 323 6.37 11.95 -17.79
C VAL A 323 6.31 13.22 -16.92
N ARG A 324 7.25 14.13 -17.12
CA ARG A 324 7.29 15.40 -16.40
C ARG A 324 6.12 16.31 -16.80
N GLU A 325 5.74 16.32 -18.08
CA GLU A 325 4.60 17.08 -18.57
C GLU A 325 3.28 16.52 -18.01
N ILE A 326 3.08 15.20 -18.08
CA ILE A 326 1.94 14.55 -17.43
C ILE A 326 1.86 14.96 -15.95
N ALA A 327 2.97 14.90 -15.23
CA ALA A 327 3.01 15.30 -13.82
C ALA A 327 2.62 16.77 -13.63
N ARG A 328 3.12 17.68 -14.46
CA ARG A 328 2.84 19.12 -14.41
C ARG A 328 1.36 19.44 -14.56
N GLU A 329 0.67 18.73 -15.45
CA GLU A 329 -0.75 18.94 -15.76
C GLU A 329 -1.71 18.38 -14.72
N LEU A 330 -1.26 17.51 -13.81
CA LEU A 330 -2.12 16.95 -12.77
C LEU A 330 -2.76 18.06 -11.92
N LYS A 331 -4.01 17.86 -11.57
CA LYS A 331 -4.76 18.75 -10.66
C LYS A 331 -5.23 17.95 -9.44
N PRO A 332 -5.23 18.58 -8.26
CA PRO A 332 -5.88 17.98 -7.11
C PRO A 332 -7.36 17.70 -7.40
N TRP A 333 -7.86 16.61 -6.87
CA TRP A 333 -9.26 16.24 -6.97
C TRP A 333 -10.10 17.13 -6.04
N SER A 334 -11.13 17.77 -6.57
CA SER A 334 -11.90 18.81 -5.87
C SER A 334 -13.29 18.35 -5.41
N GLU A 335 -13.74 17.16 -5.82
CA GLU A 335 -15.02 16.65 -5.35
C GLU A 335 -14.89 16.12 -3.92
N SER A 336 -15.86 16.47 -3.07
CA SER A 336 -15.93 15.89 -1.73
C SER A 336 -16.22 14.39 -1.83
N PRO A 337 -15.60 13.54 -1.00
CA PRO A 337 -16.01 12.14 -0.90
C PRO A 337 -17.49 12.10 -0.55
N GLY A 338 -18.26 11.30 -1.28
CA GLY A 338 -19.64 11.00 -0.92
C GLY A 338 -19.73 10.44 0.50
N GLU A 339 -20.89 10.49 1.12
CA GLU A 339 -21.13 9.91 2.44
C GLU A 339 -20.58 8.50 2.53
N CYS A 340 -19.92 8.21 3.65
CA CYS A 340 -19.18 6.98 3.86
C CYS A 340 -20.11 5.77 3.68
N ALA A 341 -19.90 4.96 2.65
CA ALA A 341 -20.73 3.80 2.31
C ALA A 341 -20.68 2.65 3.36
N ASN A 342 -20.12 2.90 4.54
CA ASN A 342 -20.00 1.92 5.62
C ASN A 342 -21.36 1.41 6.14
N GLU A 343 -22.42 2.19 6.02
CA GLU A 343 -23.77 1.78 6.42
C GLU A 343 -24.45 0.86 5.38
N GLN A 344 -24.02 0.90 4.13
CA GLN A 344 -24.66 0.11 3.05
C GLN A 344 -24.18 -1.34 2.94
N MET A 345 -23.07 -1.69 3.60
CA MET A 345 -22.47 -3.03 3.43
C MET A 345 -22.93 -4.08 4.44
N GLY A 346 -23.71 -3.73 5.47
CA GLY A 346 -24.24 -4.70 6.46
C GLY A 346 -23.16 -5.48 7.22
N LEU A 347 -21.92 -4.99 7.25
CA LEU A 347 -20.75 -5.66 7.84
C LEU A 347 -20.42 -5.07 9.22
N THR A 348 -21.43 -4.96 10.09
CA THR A 348 -21.31 -4.33 11.42
C THR A 348 -20.83 -5.27 12.53
N GLU A 349 -20.29 -6.42 12.24
CA GLU A 349 -19.59 -7.21 13.25
C GLU A 349 -18.07 -6.99 13.13
N THR A 350 -17.62 -5.81 13.56
CA THR A 350 -16.22 -5.59 13.93
C THR A 350 -15.96 -6.33 15.24
N LEU A 351 -14.96 -7.21 15.23
CA LEU A 351 -14.39 -7.70 16.49
C LEU A 351 -13.99 -6.49 17.33
N ASP A 352 -14.66 -6.29 18.47
CA ASP A 352 -14.38 -5.23 19.42
C ASP A 352 -12.93 -5.33 19.88
N VAL A 353 -12.10 -4.44 19.36
CA VAL A 353 -10.73 -4.26 19.88
C VAL A 353 -10.80 -3.08 20.84
N PRO A 354 -10.57 -3.27 22.14
CA PRO A 354 -10.52 -2.17 23.08
C PRO A 354 -9.42 -1.19 22.68
N GLN A 355 -9.80 0.02 22.23
CA GLN A 355 -8.88 1.06 21.75
C GLN A 355 -7.94 1.59 22.84
N ALA A 356 -8.30 1.49 24.10
CA ALA A 356 -7.58 2.15 25.20
C ALA A 356 -6.22 1.51 25.54
N THR A 357 -6.03 0.23 25.32
CA THR A 357 -4.79 -0.46 25.75
C THR A 357 -3.65 -0.39 24.72
N LEU A 358 -3.95 -0.06 23.47
CA LEU A 358 -2.98 0.00 22.37
C LEU A 358 -2.20 1.33 22.30
N LEU A 359 -2.76 2.41 22.85
CA LEU A 359 -2.17 3.76 22.77
C LEU A 359 -1.09 4.00 23.83
N ALA A 360 -1.26 3.49 25.03
CA ALA A 360 -0.40 3.85 26.17
C ALA A 360 1.07 3.42 26.07
N ASN A 361 1.38 2.29 25.42
CA ASN A 361 2.75 1.76 25.36
C ASN A 361 3.58 2.27 24.16
N ALA A 362 2.94 2.89 23.15
CA ALA A 362 3.63 3.39 21.97
C ALA A 362 4.14 4.83 22.13
N GLU A 363 3.50 5.64 22.97
CA GLU A 363 3.83 7.05 23.14
C GLU A 363 5.14 7.28 23.90
N LEU A 364 5.48 6.42 24.86
CA LEU A 364 6.69 6.56 25.69
C LEU A 364 8.00 6.42 24.88
N HIS A 365 8.08 5.48 23.95
CA HIS A 365 9.33 5.23 23.19
C HIS A 365 9.63 6.26 22.10
N VAL A 366 8.61 6.87 21.50
CA VAL A 366 8.77 7.86 20.42
C VAL A 366 9.15 9.23 20.95
N HIS A 367 8.66 9.61 22.14
CA HIS A 367 9.05 10.85 22.79
C HIS A 367 10.54 10.90 23.12
N ASP A 368 11.14 9.78 23.53
CA ASP A 368 12.57 9.70 23.85
C ASP A 368 13.46 9.81 22.61
N MET A 369 13.03 9.25 21.47
CA MET A 369 13.76 9.35 20.20
C MET A 369 13.75 10.78 19.60
N ILE A 370 12.64 11.50 19.72
CA ILE A 370 12.54 12.90 19.23
C ILE A 370 13.33 13.84 20.13
N ARG A 371 13.38 13.61 21.43
CA ARG A 371 14.24 14.37 22.36
C ARG A 371 15.72 14.20 22.07
N ALA A 372 16.19 12.99 21.73
CA ALA A 372 17.59 12.71 21.40
C ALA A 372 18.08 13.50 20.16
N ARG A 373 17.21 13.79 19.19
CA ARG A 373 17.55 14.58 17.97
C ARG A 373 17.53 16.11 18.18
N ARG A 374 16.92 16.62 19.24
CA ARG A 374 16.88 18.06 19.55
C ARG A 374 18.02 18.53 20.45
N SER A 375 18.88 17.64 20.91
CA SER A 375 20.09 18.01 21.63
C SER A 375 21.16 18.44 20.61
N PRO A 376 21.69 19.70 20.67
CA PRO A 376 22.76 20.09 19.78
C PRO A 376 23.98 19.21 20.06
N ALA A 377 24.63 18.77 18.99
CA ALA A 377 25.87 18.02 19.05
C ALA A 377 26.86 18.74 19.97
N ALA A 378 27.14 18.15 21.11
CA ALA A 378 28.28 18.54 21.93
C ALA A 378 29.54 18.18 21.17
N ALA A 379 30.33 19.21 20.92
CA ALA A 379 31.66 19.27 20.34
C ALA A 379 32.50 17.98 20.56
N PHE A 380 32.97 17.45 19.45
CA PHE A 380 34.26 16.77 19.43
C PHE A 380 35.34 17.85 19.24
N LEU A 381 36.00 18.18 20.32
CA LEU A 381 37.37 18.70 20.39
C LEU A 381 38.03 17.91 21.51
N ASP A 382 38.86 16.99 21.12
CA ASP A 382 40.25 16.73 21.50
C ASP A 382 40.70 15.40 20.89
#